data_adeec4ec8b817db9ff0e8328d692b015
#
_entry.id   adeec4ec8b817db9ff0e8328d692b015
#
_cell.length_a   1.000
_cell.length_b   1.000
_cell.length_c   1.000
_cell.angle_alpha   90.00
_cell.angle_beta   90.00
_cell.angle_gamma   90.00
#
_symmetry.space_group_name_H-M   'P 1'
#
loop_
_entity.id
_entity.type
_entity.pdbx_description
1 polymer ?
#
loop_
_entity_poly.entity_id
_entity_poly.type
_entity_poly.pdbx_seq_one_letter_code
_entity_poly.pdbx_strand_id
1 'polypeptide(L)'
;LEYWMEDYQKWSYKIIWYVYYLDKDDGQKYPAFCVQPARKGVGTGYESYDGTVTKFGDDRVWRVLNKGYMGSTYKEWNLECDDDLYSATKVALHSIAEGIAPKDKYILGTRSVDGNTVEEIRRRGEKVLNVAQSLYEYGLNGQEVYTLPFVNAIRKGEHKEEVIENNLYYTQEYQ
;
A
#
# COMPACT_ATOMS: atom_id res chain seq x y z
N LEU A 1 -4.45 11.45 5.61
CA LEU A 1 -5.83 10.95 5.47
C LEU A 1 -6.31 10.30 6.75
N GLU A 2 -7.59 10.37 7.01
CA GLU A 2 -8.26 9.70 8.13
C GLU A 2 -9.33 8.76 7.61
N TYR A 3 -9.62 7.72 8.40
CA TYR A 3 -10.67 6.76 8.09
C TYR A 3 -11.34 6.28 9.38
N TRP A 4 -12.61 5.87 9.26
CA TRP A 4 -13.35 5.33 10.38
C TRP A 4 -12.99 3.87 10.63
N MET A 5 -12.70 3.55 11.89
CA MET A 5 -12.42 2.18 12.34
C MET A 5 -13.66 1.63 13.04
N GLU A 6 -14.42 0.80 12.36
CA GLU A 6 -15.68 0.25 12.88
C GLU A 6 -15.48 -0.57 14.16
N ASP A 7 -14.47 -1.41 14.20
CA ASP A 7 -14.18 -2.27 15.37
C ASP A 7 -13.84 -1.48 16.63
N TYR A 8 -13.31 -0.28 16.49
CA TYR A 8 -12.90 0.58 17.60
C TYR A 8 -13.80 1.81 17.78
N GLN A 9 -14.79 2.00 16.92
CA GLN A 9 -15.70 3.14 16.92
C GLN A 9 -14.95 4.49 17.03
N LYS A 10 -13.91 4.66 16.22
CA LYS A 10 -13.09 5.87 16.21
C LYS A 10 -12.47 6.15 14.86
N TRP A 11 -12.11 7.40 14.65
CA TRP A 11 -11.29 7.83 13.53
C TRP A 11 -9.81 7.51 13.77
N SER A 12 -9.14 7.01 12.75
CA SER A 12 -7.72 6.74 12.77
C SER A 12 -7.02 7.40 11.58
N TYR A 13 -5.72 7.59 11.68
CA TYR A 13 -4.91 8.08 10.58
C TYR A 13 -4.46 6.97 9.65
N LYS A 14 -4.29 7.31 8.39
CA LYS A 14 -3.49 6.50 7.49
C LYS A 14 -2.02 6.96 7.63
N ILE A 15 -1.26 6.24 8.42
CA ILE A 15 0.17 6.47 8.57
C ILE A 15 0.90 5.74 7.45
N ILE A 16 1.93 6.39 6.92
CA ILE A 16 2.78 5.81 5.88
C ILE A 16 3.85 4.96 6.56
N TRP A 17 3.69 3.66 6.47
CA TRP A 17 4.71 2.70 6.87
C TRP A 17 5.28 2.05 5.63
N TYR A 18 6.58 2.24 5.40
CA TYR A 18 7.29 1.52 4.36
C TYR A 18 7.52 0.08 4.82
N VAL A 19 7.11 -0.86 3.98
CA VAL A 19 7.39 -2.28 4.17
C VAL A 19 8.39 -2.70 3.11
N TYR A 20 9.39 -3.46 3.52
CA TYR A 20 10.41 -3.96 2.61
C TYR A 20 10.52 -5.47 2.72
N TYR A 21 10.71 -6.10 1.59
CA TYR A 21 11.18 -7.47 1.49
C TYR A 21 12.70 -7.45 1.37
N LEU A 22 13.38 -8.23 2.18
CA LEU A 22 14.82 -8.45 2.07
C LEU A 22 15.04 -9.80 1.37
N ASP A 23 15.56 -9.76 0.17
CA ASP A 23 15.94 -10.97 -0.55
C ASP A 23 17.25 -11.50 0.04
N LYS A 24 17.21 -12.75 0.51
CA LYS A 24 18.38 -13.39 1.13
C LYS A 24 19.46 -13.76 0.10
N ASP A 25 19.07 -13.91 -1.16
CA ASP A 25 20.01 -14.32 -2.21
C ASP A 25 20.85 -13.17 -2.72
N ASP A 26 20.26 -11.99 -2.90
CA ASP A 26 20.97 -10.79 -3.38
C ASP A 26 21.27 -9.75 -2.29
N GLY A 27 20.69 -9.91 -1.11
CA GLY A 27 20.86 -8.99 0.01
C GLY A 27 20.20 -7.62 -0.17
N GLN A 28 19.33 -7.48 -1.16
CA GLN A 28 18.68 -6.20 -1.46
C GLN A 28 17.29 -6.09 -0.85
N LYS A 29 16.88 -4.86 -0.60
CA LYS A 29 15.54 -4.53 -0.13
C LYS A 29 14.66 -4.12 -1.30
N TYR A 30 13.49 -4.72 -1.36
CA TYR A 30 12.47 -4.39 -2.36
C TYR A 30 11.22 -3.82 -1.65
N PRO A 31 10.57 -2.80 -2.22
CA PRO A 31 9.34 -2.28 -1.63
C PRO A 31 8.25 -3.34 -1.60
N ALA A 32 7.47 -3.31 -0.54
CA ALA A 32 6.36 -4.24 -0.34
C ALA A 32 5.09 -3.49 0.05
N PHE A 33 3.95 -4.10 -0.18
CA PHE A 33 2.65 -3.53 0.14
C PHE A 33 1.77 -4.56 0.84
N CYS A 34 1.15 -4.14 1.93
CA CYS A 34 0.13 -4.94 2.58
C CYS A 34 -1.13 -4.97 1.70
N VAL A 35 -1.67 -6.15 1.47
CA VAL A 35 -2.90 -6.36 0.69
C VAL A 35 -4.06 -6.87 1.52
N GLN A 36 -3.91 -6.97 2.83
CA GLN A 36 -4.95 -7.38 3.76
C GLN A 36 -5.07 -6.37 4.90
N PRO A 37 -5.67 -5.21 4.64
CA PRO A 37 -5.70 -4.11 5.63
C PRO A 37 -6.43 -4.44 6.92
N ALA A 38 -7.31 -5.44 6.91
CA ALA A 38 -8.03 -5.89 8.11
C ALA A 38 -7.19 -6.78 9.03
N ARG A 39 -6.00 -7.19 8.59
CA ARG A 39 -5.12 -8.03 9.40
C ARG A 39 -4.00 -7.22 10.04
N LYS A 40 -3.47 -7.78 11.14
CA LYS A 40 -2.35 -7.16 11.83
C LYS A 40 -1.14 -7.01 10.91
N GLY A 41 -0.62 -5.80 10.82
CA GLY A 41 0.53 -5.47 9.99
C GLY A 41 1.85 -6.07 10.48
N VAL A 42 2.86 -5.98 9.63
CA VAL A 42 4.24 -6.31 10.01
C VAL A 42 4.68 -5.36 11.10
N GLY A 43 5.30 -5.87 12.13
CA GLY A 43 5.84 -5.06 13.22
C GLY A 43 6.92 -4.07 12.74
N THR A 44 7.11 -3.01 13.49
CA THR A 44 8.04 -1.94 13.13
C THR A 44 9.49 -2.34 13.33
N GLY A 45 10.27 -2.24 12.27
CA GLY A 45 11.73 -2.05 12.30
C GLY A 45 12.62 -3.22 12.68
N TYR A 46 12.22 -4.07 13.58
CA TYR A 46 13.11 -5.08 14.19
C TYR A 46 12.59 -6.51 14.09
N GLU A 47 11.39 -6.67 13.59
CA GLU A 47 10.80 -8.00 13.44
C GLU A 47 11.03 -8.52 12.03
N SER A 48 11.65 -9.68 11.94
CA SER A 48 11.77 -10.41 10.69
C SER A 48 10.87 -11.64 10.73
N TYR A 49 10.26 -11.93 9.61
CA TYR A 49 9.35 -13.07 9.47
C TYR A 49 9.78 -13.90 8.28
N ASP A 50 9.93 -15.20 8.51
CA ASP A 50 10.08 -16.12 7.40
C ASP A 50 8.72 -16.35 6.74
N GLY A 51 8.70 -16.37 5.43
CA GLY A 51 7.48 -16.53 4.67
C GLY A 51 7.67 -17.44 3.47
N THR A 52 6.56 -17.96 2.97
CA THR A 52 6.53 -18.66 1.69
C THR A 52 6.26 -17.64 0.58
N VAL A 53 7.10 -17.65 -0.44
CA VAL A 53 6.97 -16.77 -1.60
C VAL A 53 6.25 -17.52 -2.71
N THR A 54 5.16 -16.93 -3.22
CA THR A 54 4.36 -17.49 -4.30
C THR A 54 4.05 -16.43 -5.36
N LYS A 55 3.70 -16.87 -6.55
CA LYS A 55 3.22 -15.96 -7.60
C LYS A 55 1.83 -15.46 -7.28
N PHE A 56 1.58 -14.19 -7.59
CA PHE A 56 0.29 -13.54 -7.41
C PHE A 56 -0.23 -13.05 -8.75
N GLY A 57 -1.49 -13.31 -9.05
CA GLY A 57 -2.05 -13.12 -10.39
C GLY A 57 -3.23 -12.16 -10.49
N ASP A 58 -3.34 -11.15 -9.63
CA ASP A 58 -4.41 -10.15 -9.73
C ASP A 58 -3.98 -8.96 -10.59
N ASP A 59 -4.48 -8.87 -11.82
CA ASP A 59 -4.16 -7.79 -12.75
C ASP A 59 -4.53 -6.40 -12.23
N ARG A 60 -5.58 -6.29 -11.42
CA ARG A 60 -6.00 -5.01 -10.83
C ARG A 60 -4.92 -4.46 -9.92
N VAL A 61 -4.35 -5.32 -9.10
CA VAL A 61 -3.25 -4.96 -8.19
C VAL A 61 -2.00 -4.58 -8.98
N TRP A 62 -1.69 -5.35 -10.01
CA TRP A 62 -0.55 -5.07 -10.88
C TRP A 62 -0.66 -3.73 -11.58
N ARG A 63 -1.83 -3.41 -12.08
CA ARG A 63 -2.08 -2.12 -12.72
C ARG A 63 -1.85 -0.97 -11.74
N VAL A 64 -2.35 -1.08 -10.52
CA VAL A 64 -2.13 -0.06 -9.48
C VAL A 64 -0.64 0.10 -9.18
N LEU A 65 0.08 -0.99 -8.95
CA LEU A 65 1.51 -0.93 -8.65
C LEU A 65 2.32 -0.30 -9.77
N ASN A 66 2.10 -0.73 -11.00
CA ASN A 66 2.87 -0.24 -12.15
C ASN A 66 2.51 1.20 -12.55
N LYS A 67 1.29 1.63 -12.33
CA LYS A 67 0.90 3.02 -12.55
C LYS A 67 1.28 3.91 -11.38
N GLY A 68 1.38 3.34 -10.19
CA GLY A 68 1.74 4.01 -8.96
C GLY A 68 3.24 3.94 -8.65
N TYR A 69 3.55 3.65 -7.40
CA TYR A 69 4.90 3.73 -6.83
C TYR A 69 5.96 2.90 -7.56
N MET A 70 5.60 1.73 -8.09
CA MET A 70 6.56 0.82 -8.71
C MET A 70 6.93 1.21 -10.15
N GLY A 71 6.07 1.90 -10.86
CA GLY A 71 6.26 2.19 -12.29
C GLY A 71 6.20 3.66 -12.68
N SER A 72 5.98 4.58 -11.74
CA SER A 72 5.98 6.01 -12.01
C SER A 72 6.68 6.79 -10.90
N THR A 73 6.80 8.10 -11.08
CA THR A 73 7.39 9.01 -10.09
C THR A 73 6.29 9.90 -9.48
N TYR A 74 6.57 10.42 -8.30
CA TYR A 74 5.65 11.39 -7.68
C TYR A 74 5.44 12.64 -8.53
N LYS A 75 6.44 13.04 -9.31
CA LYS A 75 6.34 14.21 -10.21
C LYS A 75 5.35 13.99 -11.35
N GLU A 76 5.31 12.79 -11.90
CA GLU A 76 4.34 12.43 -12.96
C GLU A 76 2.89 12.55 -12.46
N TRP A 77 2.69 12.36 -11.16
CA TRP A 77 1.39 12.49 -10.50
C TRP A 77 1.16 13.86 -9.87
N ASN A 78 2.09 14.81 -10.04
CA ASN A 78 2.04 16.14 -9.43
C ASN A 78 1.92 16.08 -7.89
N LEU A 79 2.56 15.10 -7.29
CA LEU A 79 2.70 14.97 -5.83
C LEU A 79 3.98 15.66 -5.36
N GLU A 80 4.16 15.77 -4.06
CA GLU A 80 5.26 16.55 -3.49
C GLU A 80 6.52 15.71 -3.17
N CYS A 81 6.33 14.42 -2.93
CA CYS A 81 7.44 13.52 -2.59
C CYS A 81 7.05 12.05 -2.83
N ASP A 82 8.06 11.18 -2.79
CA ASP A 82 7.88 9.73 -2.94
C ASP A 82 6.94 9.13 -1.89
N ASP A 83 6.97 9.64 -0.67
CA ASP A 83 6.08 9.19 0.40
C ASP A 83 4.60 9.37 0.03
N ASP A 84 4.28 10.46 -0.63
CA ASP A 84 2.92 10.73 -1.07
C ASP A 84 2.47 9.72 -2.14
N LEU A 85 3.34 9.37 -3.07
CA LEU A 85 3.04 8.36 -4.08
C LEU A 85 2.93 6.96 -3.47
N TYR A 86 3.80 6.60 -2.53
CA TYR A 86 3.70 5.35 -1.81
C TYR A 86 2.36 5.26 -1.06
N SER A 87 1.99 6.32 -0.37
CA SER A 87 0.72 6.41 0.36
C SER A 87 -0.49 6.27 -0.56
N ALA A 88 -0.50 6.98 -1.68
CA ALA A 88 -1.58 6.89 -2.67
C ALA A 88 -1.71 5.48 -3.24
N THR A 89 -0.60 4.83 -3.55
CA THR A 89 -0.55 3.46 -4.05
C THR A 89 -1.10 2.48 -3.00
N LYS A 90 -0.65 2.62 -1.76
CA LYS A 90 -1.12 1.79 -0.64
C LYS A 90 -2.62 1.94 -0.39
N VAL A 91 -3.13 3.15 -0.41
CA VAL A 91 -4.57 3.43 -0.27
C VAL A 91 -5.36 2.78 -1.40
N ALA A 92 -4.91 2.90 -2.63
CA ALA A 92 -5.56 2.28 -3.78
C ALA A 92 -5.59 0.76 -3.67
N LEU A 93 -4.49 0.13 -3.26
CA LEU A 93 -4.42 -1.33 -3.05
C LEU A 93 -5.38 -1.80 -1.96
N HIS A 94 -5.46 -1.08 -0.85
CA HIS A 94 -6.40 -1.39 0.22
C HIS A 94 -7.85 -1.24 -0.26
N SER A 95 -8.13 -0.23 -1.05
CA SER A 95 -9.45 -0.02 -1.65
C SER A 95 -9.86 -1.16 -2.58
N ILE A 96 -8.94 -1.69 -3.38
CA ILE A 96 -9.20 -2.88 -4.20
C ILE A 96 -9.49 -4.10 -3.32
N ALA A 97 -8.69 -4.33 -2.29
CA ALA A 97 -8.87 -5.46 -1.39
C ALA A 97 -10.19 -5.41 -0.63
N GLU A 98 -10.62 -4.23 -0.22
CA GLU A 98 -11.85 -4.04 0.56
C GLU A 98 -13.10 -3.80 -0.30
N GLY A 99 -12.93 -3.45 -1.57
CA GLY A 99 -14.05 -3.10 -2.45
C GLY A 99 -14.68 -1.74 -2.13
N ILE A 100 -13.94 -0.85 -1.49
CA ILE A 100 -14.40 0.50 -1.12
C ILE A 100 -13.49 1.52 -1.77
N ALA A 101 -14.05 2.42 -2.58
CA ALA A 101 -13.26 3.46 -3.24
C ALA A 101 -12.55 4.38 -2.22
N PRO A 102 -11.35 4.89 -2.56
CA PRO A 102 -10.62 5.76 -1.63
C PRO A 102 -11.43 6.94 -1.11
N LYS A 103 -12.16 7.62 -1.97
CA LYS A 103 -12.97 8.79 -1.59
C LYS A 103 -14.20 8.45 -0.76
N ASP A 104 -14.63 7.19 -0.77
CA ASP A 104 -15.74 6.73 0.08
C ASP A 104 -15.26 6.32 1.47
N LYS A 105 -14.00 5.95 1.61
CA LYS A 105 -13.44 5.48 2.88
C LYS A 105 -12.66 6.56 3.64
N TYR A 106 -11.91 7.41 2.94
CA TYR A 106 -10.99 8.35 3.56
C TYR A 106 -11.51 9.78 3.48
N ILE A 107 -11.23 10.55 4.53
CA ILE A 107 -11.42 11.99 4.57
C ILE A 107 -10.06 12.69 4.71
N LEU A 108 -10.05 13.98 4.44
CA LEU A 108 -8.88 14.81 4.69
C LEU A 108 -8.64 14.96 6.19
N GLY A 109 -7.37 15.01 6.59
CA GLY A 109 -6.98 15.10 7.98
C GLY A 109 -7.56 16.32 8.69
N THR A 110 -7.93 16.15 9.94
CA THR A 110 -8.59 17.19 10.76
C THR A 110 -7.71 17.73 11.88
N ARG A 111 -6.50 17.18 12.02
CA ARG A 111 -5.59 17.55 13.11
C ARG A 111 -4.14 17.58 12.65
N SER A 112 -3.33 18.34 13.36
CA SER A 112 -1.88 18.42 13.15
C SER A 112 -1.21 17.08 13.50
N VAL A 113 -0.27 16.65 12.67
CA VAL A 113 0.50 15.41 12.86
C VAL A 113 1.95 15.65 12.45
N ASP A 114 2.88 15.16 13.25
CA ASP A 114 4.33 15.19 12.98
C ASP A 114 4.88 16.58 12.61
N GLY A 115 4.40 17.61 13.29
CA GLY A 115 4.84 18.98 13.07
C GLY A 115 4.23 19.68 11.86
N ASN A 116 3.39 19.00 11.09
CA ASN A 116 2.67 19.62 9.97
C ASN A 116 1.38 20.28 10.46
N THR A 117 1.05 21.42 9.88
CA THR A 117 -0.21 22.10 10.17
C THR A 117 -1.39 21.35 9.54
N VAL A 118 -2.59 21.60 10.06
CA VAL A 118 -3.82 21.03 9.48
C VAL A 118 -3.98 21.43 8.01
N GLU A 119 -3.62 22.66 7.67
CA GLU A 119 -3.70 23.15 6.29
C GLU A 119 -2.78 22.37 5.34
N GLU A 120 -1.53 22.13 5.77
CA GLU A 120 -0.57 21.34 4.99
C GLU A 120 -1.04 19.89 4.83
N ILE A 121 -1.54 19.29 5.90
CA ILE A 121 -2.07 17.92 5.88
C ILE A 121 -3.25 17.81 4.92
N ARG A 122 -4.17 18.77 4.94
CA ARG A 122 -5.32 18.79 4.03
C ARG A 122 -4.90 19.01 2.58
N ARG A 123 -4.00 19.94 2.33
CA ARG A 123 -3.49 20.22 1.00
C ARG A 123 -2.80 19.00 0.38
N ARG A 124 -1.89 18.39 1.11
CA ARG A 124 -1.21 17.17 0.64
C ARG A 124 -2.16 15.98 0.56
N GLY A 125 -3.02 15.84 1.55
CA GLY A 125 -4.01 14.76 1.61
C GLY A 125 -4.99 14.80 0.45
N GLU A 126 -5.40 15.97 -0.01
CA GLU A 126 -6.26 16.11 -1.18
C GLU A 126 -5.59 15.57 -2.45
N LYS A 127 -4.33 15.93 -2.68
CA LYS A 127 -3.55 15.40 -3.80
C LYS A 127 -3.40 13.89 -3.72
N VAL A 128 -3.02 13.38 -2.56
CA VAL A 128 -2.85 11.93 -2.34
C VAL A 128 -4.17 11.18 -2.55
N LEU A 129 -5.26 11.70 -2.03
CA LEU A 129 -6.58 11.07 -2.18
C LEU A 129 -7.05 11.05 -3.65
N ASN A 130 -6.82 12.13 -4.38
CA ASN A 130 -7.14 12.19 -5.80
C ASN A 130 -6.32 11.19 -6.62
N VAL A 131 -5.03 11.07 -6.35
CA VAL A 131 -4.16 10.09 -7.01
C VAL A 131 -4.58 8.66 -6.63
N ALA A 132 -4.85 8.41 -5.36
CA ALA A 132 -5.33 7.10 -4.91
C ALA A 132 -6.62 6.69 -5.62
N GLN A 133 -7.58 7.61 -5.76
CA GLN A 133 -8.82 7.37 -6.49
C GLN A 133 -8.56 7.05 -7.96
N SER A 134 -7.67 7.78 -8.61
CA SER A 134 -7.30 7.53 -10.01
C SER A 134 -6.62 6.19 -10.19
N LEU A 135 -5.71 5.81 -9.29
CA LEU A 135 -5.05 4.51 -9.30
C LEU A 135 -6.04 3.38 -9.08
N TYR A 136 -6.98 3.55 -8.17
CA TYR A 136 -8.04 2.59 -7.89
C TYR A 136 -8.90 2.33 -9.14
N GLU A 137 -9.38 3.38 -9.77
CA GLU A 137 -10.20 3.30 -10.99
C GLU A 137 -9.41 2.65 -12.13
N TYR A 138 -8.16 3.01 -12.30
CA TYR A 138 -7.27 2.40 -13.27
C TYR A 138 -7.05 0.90 -13.00
N GLY A 139 -6.88 0.54 -11.73
CA GLY A 139 -6.77 -0.87 -11.33
C GLY A 139 -7.99 -1.69 -11.73
N LEU A 140 -9.19 -1.13 -11.53
CA LEU A 140 -10.44 -1.82 -11.85
C LEU A 140 -10.73 -1.87 -13.36
N ASN A 141 -10.47 -0.79 -14.08
CA ASN A 141 -10.96 -0.58 -15.45
C ASN A 141 -9.86 -0.61 -16.51
N GLY A 142 -8.59 -0.65 -16.11
CA GLY A 142 -7.46 -0.73 -17.04
C GLY A 142 -7.48 -2.00 -17.88
N GLN A 143 -6.86 -1.93 -19.05
CA GLN A 143 -6.84 -3.04 -20.01
C GLN A 143 -5.50 -3.76 -20.03
N GLU A 144 -4.47 -3.21 -19.39
CA GLU A 144 -3.14 -3.80 -19.38
C GLU A 144 -3.14 -5.09 -18.57
N VAL A 145 -2.60 -6.12 -19.19
CA VAL A 145 -2.32 -7.42 -18.56
C VAL A 145 -0.82 -7.54 -18.40
N TYR A 146 -0.36 -7.76 -17.19
CA TYR A 146 1.06 -7.88 -16.90
C TYR A 146 1.46 -9.35 -16.80
N THR A 147 2.47 -9.72 -17.57
CA THR A 147 3.05 -11.06 -17.54
C THR A 147 4.18 -11.21 -16.54
N LEU A 148 4.60 -10.11 -15.95
CA LEU A 148 5.66 -10.09 -14.97
C LEU A 148 5.15 -10.68 -13.65
N PRO A 149 5.86 -11.67 -13.10
CA PRO A 149 5.39 -12.33 -11.90
C PRO A 149 5.52 -11.43 -10.67
N PHE A 150 4.48 -11.42 -9.89
CA PHE A 150 4.55 -10.98 -8.50
C PHE A 150 4.94 -12.12 -7.61
N VAL A 151 5.51 -11.77 -6.50
CA VAL A 151 5.63 -12.69 -5.38
C VAL A 151 4.76 -12.22 -4.23
N ASN A 152 4.04 -13.15 -3.67
CA ASN A 152 3.23 -12.95 -2.50
C ASN A 152 3.91 -13.68 -1.34
N ALA A 153 4.31 -12.95 -0.33
CA ALA A 153 4.87 -13.52 0.88
C ALA A 153 3.79 -13.59 1.96
N ILE A 154 3.63 -14.75 2.51
CA ILE A 154 2.69 -15.01 3.59
C ILE A 154 3.49 -15.04 4.89
N ARG A 155 3.21 -14.08 5.77
CA ARG A 155 3.76 -14.06 7.11
C ARG A 155 2.94 -14.95 8.03
N LYS A 156 3.63 -15.81 8.76
CA LYS A 156 3.04 -16.58 9.86
C LYS A 156 3.44 -15.92 11.17
N GLY A 157 2.48 -15.64 12.04
CA GLY A 157 2.74 -15.12 13.37
C GLY A 157 3.28 -16.16 14.35
N GLU A 158 3.43 -15.77 15.61
CA GLU A 158 3.88 -16.67 16.69
C GLU A 158 2.99 -17.91 16.85
N HIS A 159 1.73 -17.79 16.51
CA HIS A 159 0.82 -18.93 16.38
C HIS A 159 1.05 -19.56 15.01
N LYS A 160 1.76 -20.68 15.00
CA LYS A 160 2.33 -21.34 13.82
C LYS A 160 1.38 -21.63 12.66
N GLU A 161 0.08 -21.50 12.82
CA GLU A 161 -0.93 -21.82 11.82
C GLU A 161 -1.75 -20.61 11.36
N GLU A 162 -1.53 -19.43 11.96
CA GLU A 162 -2.28 -18.24 11.63
C GLU A 162 -1.56 -17.43 10.56
N VAL A 163 -2.22 -17.26 9.42
CA VAL A 163 -1.78 -16.30 8.40
C VAL A 163 -2.17 -14.92 8.89
N ILE A 164 -1.18 -14.13 9.31
CA ILE A 164 -1.43 -12.81 9.87
C ILE A 164 -1.61 -11.78 8.76
N GLU A 165 -0.83 -11.90 7.67
CA GLU A 165 -0.83 -10.90 6.62
C GLU A 165 -0.25 -11.47 5.32
N ASN A 166 -0.82 -11.05 4.19
CA ASN A 166 -0.21 -11.21 2.88
C ASN A 166 0.39 -9.88 2.46
N ASN A 167 1.65 -9.90 2.06
CA ASN A 167 2.34 -8.75 1.51
C ASN A 167 2.71 -9.03 0.06
N LEU A 168 2.54 -8.02 -0.78
CA LEU A 168 3.02 -8.07 -2.15
C LEU A 168 4.43 -7.53 -2.21
N TYR A 169 5.29 -8.28 -2.85
CA TYR A 169 6.68 -7.93 -3.07
C TYR A 169 6.96 -7.86 -4.56
N TYR A 170 7.75 -6.89 -4.94
CA TYR A 170 8.22 -6.73 -6.28
C TYR A 170 9.73 -6.94 -6.31
N THR A 171 10.20 -7.93 -7.06
CA THR A 171 11.62 -8.20 -7.23
C THR A 171 11.99 -8.15 -8.70
N GLN A 172 13.22 -7.73 -8.98
CA GLN A 172 13.71 -7.67 -10.37
C GLN A 172 13.87 -9.03 -11.01
N GLU A 173 14.06 -10.08 -10.23
CA GLU A 173 14.14 -11.44 -10.73
C GLU A 173 12.92 -11.88 -11.53
N TYR A 174 11.79 -11.25 -11.25
CA TYR A 174 10.51 -11.61 -11.85
C TYR A 174 10.04 -10.59 -12.89
N GLN A 175 10.85 -9.66 -13.21
CA GLN A 175 10.59 -8.74 -14.31
C GLN A 175 11.01 -9.37 -15.63
#